data_fef69b1386a9f59de1cfc60a6e48a9c6
#
_entry.id   fef69b1386a9f59de1cfc60a6e48a9c6
#
_cell.length_a   1.000
_cell.length_b   1.000
_cell.length_c   1.000
_cell.angle_alpha   90.00
_cell.angle_beta   90.00
_cell.angle_gamma   90.00
#
_symmetry.space_group_name_H-M   'P 1'
#
loop_
_entity.id
_entity.type
_entity.pdbx_description
1 polymer ?
#
loop_
_entity_poly.entity_id
_entity_poly.type
_entity_poly.pdbx_seq_one_letter_code
_entity_poly.pdbx_strand_id
1 'polypeptide(L)'
;ASSEAASAVAKLDKVKVAVPNDTTNEARALTLLEKNGFFKLKADAGLTATKNDIEENPLNVTVDEVEAAQVPNVLQDEDYAVINSNYAISAGLDPMTDALAMEDGTSAYVNVLVCKEGNEEEPKIKALVAALQSQQVKDFMTESYGGAVVSVVEDPTDGYDPSIDYDALNGETVSCAATPAPHCEILEVCKQILADKGITLDIQEYDDYVIPNTIVEDGQCDTNYFQHQPYLDNFNEEKGTHLVSVAGIHVEPMGIYGGKQSDLSPIEG
;
A
#
# COMPACT_ATOMS: atom_id res chain seq x y z
N ALA A 1 -22.30 -5.00 -46.83
CA ALA A 1 -21.94 -3.89 -45.94
C ALA A 1 -22.80 -3.99 -44.69
N SER A 2 -22.34 -4.69 -43.70
CA SER A 2 -22.92 -4.72 -42.34
C SER A 2 -22.22 -3.65 -41.52
N SER A 3 -22.89 -2.52 -41.28
CA SER A 3 -22.50 -1.56 -40.26
C SER A 3 -22.82 -2.20 -38.92
N GLU A 4 -21.82 -2.71 -38.23
CA GLU A 4 -21.90 -2.87 -36.78
C GLU A 4 -22.04 -1.46 -36.17
N ALA A 5 -23.27 -1.15 -35.78
CA ALA A 5 -23.49 -0.02 -34.90
C ALA A 5 -22.87 -0.39 -33.59
N ALA A 6 -21.75 0.27 -33.23
CA ALA A 6 -21.25 0.26 -31.88
C ALA A 6 -22.41 0.73 -30.99
N SER A 7 -22.92 -0.16 -30.15
CA SER A 7 -23.93 0.17 -29.16
C SER A 7 -23.26 1.16 -28.20
N ALA A 8 -23.74 2.41 -28.21
CA ALA A 8 -23.25 3.38 -27.23
C ALA A 8 -23.53 2.82 -25.84
N VAL A 9 -22.49 2.68 -25.04
CA VAL A 9 -22.62 2.26 -23.64
C VAL A 9 -23.44 3.33 -22.92
N ALA A 10 -24.52 2.90 -22.28
CA ALA A 10 -25.39 3.83 -21.53
C ALA A 10 -24.64 4.32 -20.30
N LYS A 11 -24.53 5.64 -20.14
CA LYS A 11 -23.99 6.26 -18.94
C LYS A 11 -24.82 5.89 -17.72
N LEU A 12 -24.17 5.57 -16.62
CA LEU A 12 -24.84 5.31 -15.35
C LEU A 12 -25.38 6.62 -14.75
N ASP A 13 -26.63 6.58 -14.30
CA ASP A 13 -27.25 7.71 -13.59
C ASP A 13 -26.94 7.71 -12.08
N LYS A 14 -26.48 6.56 -11.57
CA LYS A 14 -26.07 6.36 -10.19
C LYS A 14 -24.91 5.37 -10.20
N VAL A 15 -23.87 5.71 -9.48
CA VAL A 15 -22.66 4.88 -9.35
C VAL A 15 -22.39 4.64 -7.89
N LYS A 16 -22.07 3.41 -7.52
CA LYS A 16 -21.74 3.01 -6.17
C LYS A 16 -20.29 2.56 -6.13
N VAL A 17 -19.48 3.17 -5.25
CA VAL A 17 -18.04 2.91 -5.15
C VAL A 17 -17.64 2.70 -3.70
N ALA A 18 -16.97 1.56 -3.42
CA ALA A 18 -16.32 1.34 -2.14
C ALA A 18 -14.90 1.93 -2.13
N VAL A 19 -14.54 2.55 -1.01
CA VAL A 19 -13.20 3.10 -0.76
C VAL A 19 -12.73 2.74 0.66
N PRO A 20 -11.41 2.74 0.94
CA PRO A 20 -10.90 2.62 2.31
C PRO A 20 -11.44 3.74 3.21
N ASN A 21 -11.67 3.44 4.49
CA ASN A 21 -12.27 4.38 5.45
C ASN A 21 -11.23 5.09 6.34
N ASP A 22 -9.95 4.81 6.19
CA ASP A 22 -8.92 5.57 6.89
C ASP A 22 -8.60 6.87 6.16
N THR A 23 -8.27 7.91 6.93
CA THR A 23 -8.15 9.29 6.46
C THR A 23 -7.29 9.44 5.21
N THR A 24 -6.13 8.80 5.16
CA THR A 24 -5.18 9.00 4.06
C THR A 24 -5.50 8.16 2.83
N ASN A 25 -5.95 6.91 3.01
CA ASN A 25 -6.33 6.07 1.87
C ASN A 25 -7.70 6.44 1.30
N GLU A 26 -8.66 6.94 2.10
CA GLU A 26 -9.89 7.55 1.57
C GLU A 26 -9.56 8.72 0.64
N ALA A 27 -8.77 9.69 1.11
CA ALA A 27 -8.38 10.85 0.32
C ALA A 27 -7.64 10.46 -0.97
N ARG A 28 -6.76 9.47 -0.89
CA ARG A 28 -6.04 8.90 -2.02
C ARG A 28 -6.99 8.27 -3.04
N ALA A 29 -7.94 7.46 -2.57
CA ALA A 29 -8.95 6.82 -3.41
C ALA A 29 -9.85 7.85 -4.10
N LEU A 30 -10.31 8.86 -3.37
CA LEU A 30 -11.14 9.95 -3.94
C LEU A 30 -10.38 10.73 -5.02
N THR A 31 -9.10 11.00 -4.80
CA THR A 31 -8.25 11.65 -5.81
C THR A 31 -8.10 10.81 -7.09
N LEU A 32 -7.95 9.49 -6.94
CA LEU A 32 -7.90 8.57 -8.09
C LEU A 32 -9.23 8.53 -8.84
N LEU A 33 -10.36 8.52 -8.15
CA LEU A 33 -11.70 8.58 -8.74
C LEU A 33 -11.93 9.91 -9.47
N GLU A 34 -11.54 11.05 -8.88
CA GLU A 34 -11.62 12.36 -9.53
C GLU A 34 -10.84 12.38 -10.84
N LYS A 35 -9.58 11.88 -10.82
CA LYS A 35 -8.71 11.81 -12.00
C LYS A 35 -9.34 10.98 -13.13
N ASN A 36 -10.19 10.01 -12.79
CA ASN A 36 -10.90 9.16 -13.74
C ASN A 36 -12.34 9.62 -14.02
N GLY A 37 -12.71 10.85 -13.64
CA GLY A 37 -13.95 11.48 -14.09
C GLY A 37 -15.21 11.12 -13.32
N PHE A 38 -15.10 10.49 -12.15
CA PHE A 38 -16.27 10.13 -11.34
C PHE A 38 -16.98 11.35 -10.76
N PHE A 39 -16.23 12.32 -10.28
CA PHE A 39 -16.71 13.57 -9.66
C PHE A 39 -15.57 14.60 -9.62
N LYS A 40 -15.81 15.76 -9.01
CA LYS A 40 -14.75 16.70 -8.65
C LYS A 40 -14.73 16.97 -7.17
N LEU A 41 -13.54 17.05 -6.61
CA LEU A 41 -13.29 17.47 -5.24
C LEU A 41 -13.13 18.99 -5.15
N LYS A 42 -13.33 19.54 -3.96
CA LYS A 42 -12.94 20.92 -3.65
C LYS A 42 -11.44 21.11 -3.86
N ALA A 43 -11.05 22.28 -4.37
CA ALA A 43 -9.66 22.55 -4.72
C ALA A 43 -8.67 22.48 -3.54
N ASP A 44 -9.15 22.59 -2.32
CA ASP A 44 -8.39 22.58 -1.07
C ASP A 44 -8.56 21.28 -0.24
N ALA A 45 -9.17 20.24 -0.80
CA ALA A 45 -9.46 19.00 -0.10
C ALA A 45 -8.19 18.26 0.39
N GLY A 46 -7.11 18.28 -0.41
CA GLY A 46 -5.79 17.81 0.01
C GLY A 46 -5.71 16.31 0.35
N LEU A 47 -4.72 15.96 1.19
CA LEU A 47 -4.43 14.57 1.57
C LEU A 47 -5.38 14.00 2.65
N THR A 48 -6.36 14.78 3.09
CA THR A 48 -7.38 14.38 4.07
C THR A 48 -8.80 14.56 3.53
N ALA A 49 -8.93 14.60 2.20
CA ALA A 49 -10.23 14.69 1.52
C ALA A 49 -11.17 13.55 1.97
N THR A 50 -12.43 13.90 2.19
CA THR A 50 -13.50 12.96 2.49
C THR A 50 -14.60 13.05 1.44
N LYS A 51 -15.54 12.11 1.42
CA LYS A 51 -16.72 12.20 0.53
C LYS A 51 -17.50 13.51 0.66
N ASN A 52 -17.38 14.23 1.79
CA ASN A 52 -18.02 15.54 1.98
C ASN A 52 -17.33 16.68 1.20
N ASP A 53 -16.16 16.39 0.63
CA ASP A 53 -15.41 17.32 -0.20
C ASP A 53 -15.68 17.14 -1.69
N ILE A 54 -16.63 16.29 -2.05
CA ILE A 54 -17.14 16.19 -3.42
C ILE A 54 -17.98 17.45 -3.72
N GLU A 55 -17.50 18.26 -4.67
CA GLU A 55 -18.13 19.52 -5.06
C GLU A 55 -19.07 19.36 -6.26
N GLU A 56 -18.64 18.62 -7.29
CA GLU A 56 -19.45 18.29 -8.47
C GLU A 56 -19.61 16.77 -8.58
N ASN A 57 -20.84 16.29 -8.61
CA ASN A 57 -21.16 14.86 -8.67
C ASN A 57 -22.18 14.54 -9.77
N PRO A 58 -21.79 14.63 -11.05
CA PRO A 58 -22.71 14.49 -12.18
C PRO A 58 -23.27 13.07 -12.34
N LEU A 59 -22.60 12.06 -11.78
CA LEU A 59 -22.96 10.64 -11.86
C LEU A 59 -23.73 10.18 -10.60
N ASN A 60 -24.05 11.08 -9.67
CA ASN A 60 -24.64 10.73 -8.39
C ASN A 60 -23.89 9.58 -7.69
N VAL A 61 -22.54 9.68 -7.68
CA VAL A 61 -21.68 8.70 -7.04
C VAL A 61 -21.98 8.65 -5.55
N THR A 62 -22.25 7.45 -5.03
CA THR A 62 -22.32 7.16 -3.61
C THR A 62 -21.01 6.50 -3.22
N VAL A 63 -20.33 7.07 -2.24
CA VAL A 63 -19.06 6.55 -1.71
C VAL A 63 -19.36 5.79 -0.42
N ASP A 64 -19.11 4.48 -0.45
CA ASP A 64 -19.20 3.61 0.71
C ASP A 64 -17.78 3.44 1.32
N GLU A 65 -17.63 3.99 2.53
CA GLU A 65 -16.38 3.91 3.29
C GLU A 65 -16.33 2.57 4.02
N VAL A 66 -15.32 1.77 3.71
CA VAL A 66 -15.15 0.39 4.20
C VAL A 66 -13.73 0.23 4.73
N GLU A 67 -13.54 -0.55 5.79
CA GLU A 67 -12.20 -0.91 6.24
C GLU A 67 -11.36 -1.45 5.07
N ALA A 68 -10.12 -0.96 4.91
CA ALA A 68 -9.29 -1.24 3.72
C ALA A 68 -9.16 -2.74 3.42
N ALA A 69 -8.97 -3.56 4.46
CA ALA A 69 -8.90 -5.03 4.34
C ALA A 69 -10.22 -5.67 3.83
N GLN A 70 -11.35 -4.99 3.99
CA GLN A 70 -12.67 -5.51 3.62
C GLN A 70 -13.15 -5.01 2.25
N VAL A 71 -12.50 -4.01 1.66
CA VAL A 71 -12.91 -3.47 0.36
C VAL A 71 -12.98 -4.55 -0.73
N PRO A 72 -12.02 -5.48 -0.87
CA PRO A 72 -12.13 -6.56 -1.85
C PRO A 72 -13.37 -7.44 -1.66
N ASN A 73 -13.80 -7.64 -0.41
CA ASN A 73 -14.93 -8.52 -0.09
C ASN A 73 -16.29 -7.94 -0.51
N VAL A 74 -16.41 -6.62 -0.60
CA VAL A 74 -17.63 -5.93 -1.02
C VAL A 74 -17.67 -5.60 -2.51
N LEU A 75 -16.57 -5.84 -3.23
CA LEU A 75 -16.42 -5.46 -4.65
C LEU A 75 -17.61 -5.87 -5.52
N GLN A 76 -18.14 -7.09 -5.33
CA GLN A 76 -19.25 -7.61 -6.15
C GLN A 76 -20.61 -6.94 -5.86
N ASP A 77 -20.72 -6.22 -4.75
CA ASP A 77 -21.92 -5.47 -4.36
C ASP A 77 -21.88 -4.01 -4.81
N GLU A 78 -20.75 -3.57 -5.34
CA GLU A 78 -20.49 -2.23 -5.83
C GLU A 78 -20.40 -2.18 -7.36
N ASP A 79 -20.52 -0.99 -7.95
CA ASP A 79 -20.18 -0.81 -9.36
C ASP A 79 -18.67 -0.86 -9.55
N TYR A 80 -17.94 -0.19 -8.66
CA TYR A 80 -16.48 -0.17 -8.60
C TYR A 80 -15.99 -0.17 -7.16
N ALA A 81 -14.73 -0.49 -6.96
CA ALA A 81 -14.03 -0.27 -5.70
C ALA A 81 -12.61 0.23 -5.94
N VAL A 82 -12.12 1.09 -5.04
CA VAL A 82 -10.71 1.48 -5.02
C VAL A 82 -10.01 0.68 -3.94
N ILE A 83 -9.04 -0.13 -4.35
CA ILE A 83 -8.41 -1.14 -3.49
C ILE A 83 -6.91 -0.87 -3.41
N ASN A 84 -6.36 -0.87 -2.19
CA ASN A 84 -4.92 -0.88 -1.96
C ASN A 84 -4.31 -2.14 -2.56
N SER A 85 -3.17 -2.02 -3.25
CA SER A 85 -2.60 -3.14 -4.01
C SER A 85 -2.25 -4.36 -3.16
N ASN A 86 -1.78 -4.18 -1.93
CA ASN A 86 -1.53 -5.29 -1.01
C ASN A 86 -2.82 -6.11 -0.74
N TYR A 87 -3.96 -5.46 -0.56
CA TYR A 87 -5.23 -6.15 -0.35
C TYR A 87 -5.82 -6.72 -1.64
N ALA A 88 -5.58 -6.07 -2.79
CA ALA A 88 -5.94 -6.64 -4.08
C ALA A 88 -5.17 -7.95 -4.34
N ILE A 89 -3.85 -7.95 -4.15
CA ILE A 89 -2.98 -9.13 -4.30
C ILE A 89 -3.42 -10.24 -3.32
N SER A 90 -3.63 -9.92 -2.06
CA SER A 90 -4.09 -10.90 -1.04
C SER A 90 -5.47 -11.50 -1.37
N ALA A 91 -6.33 -10.76 -2.07
CA ALA A 91 -7.63 -11.22 -2.55
C ALA A 91 -7.55 -12.01 -3.88
N GLY A 92 -6.36 -12.19 -4.43
CA GLY A 92 -6.14 -12.91 -5.69
C GLY A 92 -6.39 -12.10 -6.96
N LEU A 93 -6.47 -10.76 -6.83
CA LEU A 93 -6.51 -9.84 -7.97
C LEU A 93 -5.07 -9.51 -8.41
N ASP A 94 -4.85 -9.44 -9.71
CA ASP A 94 -3.60 -8.91 -10.27
C ASP A 94 -3.79 -7.43 -10.61
N PRO A 95 -3.16 -6.49 -9.85
CA PRO A 95 -3.33 -5.07 -10.11
C PRO A 95 -2.99 -4.65 -11.54
N MET A 96 -2.05 -5.36 -12.20
CA MET A 96 -1.61 -5.03 -13.55
C MET A 96 -2.59 -5.44 -14.65
N THR A 97 -3.47 -6.41 -14.39
CA THR A 97 -4.41 -6.96 -15.38
C THR A 97 -5.87 -6.74 -15.01
N ASP A 98 -6.19 -6.69 -13.72
CA ASP A 98 -7.57 -6.63 -13.23
C ASP A 98 -8.01 -5.20 -12.88
N ALA A 99 -7.07 -4.28 -12.61
CA ALA A 99 -7.40 -2.88 -12.38
C ALA A 99 -7.86 -2.20 -13.68
N LEU A 100 -8.97 -1.47 -13.61
CA LEU A 100 -9.50 -0.67 -14.72
C LEU A 100 -8.72 0.64 -14.90
N ALA A 101 -8.19 1.16 -13.82
CA ALA A 101 -7.26 2.28 -13.80
C ALA A 101 -6.37 2.18 -12.56
N MET A 102 -5.16 2.69 -12.65
CA MET A 102 -4.19 2.74 -11.55
C MET A 102 -3.59 4.13 -11.39
N GLU A 103 -3.08 4.39 -10.20
CA GLU A 103 -2.22 5.55 -9.96
C GLU A 103 -0.94 5.49 -10.80
N ASP A 104 -0.33 6.67 -11.00
CA ASP A 104 1.02 6.73 -11.56
C ASP A 104 2.04 6.15 -10.56
N GLY A 105 3.07 5.47 -11.07
CA GLY A 105 4.12 4.87 -10.25
C GLY A 105 5.06 5.88 -9.56
N THR A 106 4.85 7.19 -9.71
CA THR A 106 5.58 8.26 -9.01
C THR A 106 4.75 8.75 -7.84
N SER A 107 4.75 7.99 -6.75
CA SER A 107 3.82 8.23 -5.65
C SER A 107 4.52 8.87 -4.46
N ALA A 108 3.83 9.81 -3.79
CA ALA A 108 4.17 10.27 -2.45
C ALA A 108 3.94 9.17 -1.38
N TYR A 109 3.33 8.06 -1.79
CA TYR A 109 2.94 6.96 -0.91
C TYR A 109 3.97 5.84 -0.88
N VAL A 110 5.23 6.21 -0.59
CA VAL A 110 6.32 5.24 -0.40
C VAL A 110 6.07 4.41 0.84
N ASN A 111 6.08 3.09 0.69
CA ASN A 111 6.04 2.14 1.79
C ASN A 111 7.38 2.12 2.52
N VAL A 112 7.31 2.20 3.84
CA VAL A 112 8.46 2.46 4.73
C VAL A 112 8.63 1.36 5.77
N LEU A 113 9.89 1.09 6.12
CA LEU A 113 10.20 0.36 7.36
C LEU A 113 10.15 1.35 8.51
N VAL A 114 9.47 0.97 9.58
CA VAL A 114 9.19 1.83 10.73
C VAL A 114 9.68 1.18 12.01
N CYS A 115 10.21 1.96 12.93
CA CYS A 115 10.50 1.55 14.31
C CYS A 115 9.99 2.60 15.30
N LYS A 116 10.10 2.32 16.59
CA LYS A 116 9.84 3.32 17.63
C LYS A 116 10.97 4.34 17.66
N GLU A 117 10.62 5.61 17.86
CA GLU A 117 11.58 6.72 18.03
C GLU A 117 12.63 6.39 19.10
N GLY A 118 13.90 6.59 18.76
CA GLY A 118 15.04 6.27 19.59
C GLY A 118 15.71 4.93 19.29
N ASN A 119 15.08 4.08 18.47
CA ASN A 119 15.61 2.76 18.08
C ASN A 119 16.23 2.74 16.66
N GLU A 120 16.24 3.88 15.95
CA GLU A 120 16.66 4.00 14.54
C GLU A 120 18.11 3.55 14.30
N GLU A 121 18.95 3.71 15.32
CA GLU A 121 20.37 3.37 15.25
C GLU A 121 20.69 1.96 15.75
N GLU A 122 19.69 1.17 16.16
CA GLU A 122 19.91 -0.22 16.58
C GLU A 122 20.51 -1.05 15.45
N PRO A 123 21.66 -1.74 15.68
CA PRO A 123 22.36 -2.47 14.62
C PRO A 123 21.50 -3.53 13.92
N LYS A 124 20.60 -4.21 14.64
CA LYS A 124 19.69 -5.20 14.07
C LYS A 124 18.64 -4.58 13.13
N ILE A 125 18.17 -3.36 13.44
CA ILE A 125 17.24 -2.62 12.58
C ILE A 125 17.97 -2.13 11.33
N LYS A 126 19.18 -1.60 11.46
CA LYS A 126 20.02 -1.21 10.33
C LYS A 126 20.36 -2.39 9.42
N ALA A 127 20.58 -3.58 10.00
CA ALA A 127 20.78 -4.80 9.23
C ALA A 127 19.55 -5.18 8.40
N LEU A 128 18.33 -5.04 8.96
CA LEU A 128 17.08 -5.24 8.23
C LEU A 128 16.89 -4.18 7.12
N VAL A 129 17.22 -2.92 7.37
CA VAL A 129 17.23 -1.86 6.34
C VAL A 129 18.13 -2.25 5.17
N ALA A 130 19.37 -2.69 5.42
CA ALA A 130 20.31 -3.09 4.38
C ALA A 130 19.77 -4.27 3.55
N ALA A 131 19.15 -5.24 4.20
CA ALA A 131 18.51 -6.39 3.53
C ALA A 131 17.33 -5.96 2.66
N LEU A 132 16.43 -5.12 3.17
CA LEU A 132 15.28 -4.59 2.41
C LEU A 132 15.69 -3.74 1.21
N GLN A 133 16.79 -3.01 1.33
CA GLN A 133 17.32 -2.17 0.24
C GLN A 133 18.29 -2.93 -0.69
N SER A 134 18.32 -4.25 -0.62
CA SER A 134 19.23 -5.06 -1.45
C SER A 134 18.76 -5.19 -2.90
N GLN A 135 19.73 -5.47 -3.78
CA GLN A 135 19.44 -5.82 -5.18
C GLN A 135 18.55 -7.08 -5.25
N GLN A 136 18.77 -8.04 -4.37
CA GLN A 136 17.97 -9.28 -4.32
C GLN A 136 16.48 -9.00 -4.03
N VAL A 137 16.18 -8.09 -3.11
CA VAL A 137 14.79 -7.67 -2.83
C VAL A 137 14.20 -6.90 -4.01
N LYS A 138 14.98 -6.00 -4.63
CA LYS A 138 14.54 -5.23 -5.81
C LYS A 138 14.20 -6.16 -6.98
N ASP A 139 15.04 -7.17 -7.24
CA ASP A 139 14.79 -8.16 -8.28
C ASP A 139 13.55 -9.00 -7.97
N PHE A 140 13.39 -9.45 -6.72
CA PHE A 140 12.19 -10.18 -6.29
C PHE A 140 10.91 -9.38 -6.53
N MET A 141 10.85 -8.09 -6.17
CA MET A 141 9.69 -7.23 -6.43
C MET A 141 9.36 -7.18 -7.92
N THR A 142 10.38 -6.98 -8.76
CA THR A 142 10.21 -6.87 -10.21
C THR A 142 9.72 -8.18 -10.83
N GLU A 143 10.28 -9.30 -10.40
CA GLU A 143 9.98 -10.63 -10.95
C GLU A 143 8.61 -11.14 -10.48
N SER A 144 8.24 -10.85 -9.22
CA SER A 144 7.01 -11.38 -8.61
C SER A 144 5.78 -10.52 -8.88
N TYR A 145 5.94 -9.19 -8.97
CA TYR A 145 4.82 -8.25 -9.00
C TYR A 145 4.82 -7.30 -10.19
N GLY A 146 5.89 -7.25 -10.98
CA GLY A 146 5.99 -6.31 -12.10
C GLY A 146 5.78 -4.86 -11.65
N GLY A 147 4.84 -4.16 -12.30
CA GLY A 147 4.52 -2.76 -11.97
C GLY A 147 3.61 -2.57 -10.75
N ALA A 148 3.08 -3.64 -10.15
CA ALA A 148 2.21 -3.54 -8.97
C ALA A 148 2.99 -3.21 -7.69
N VAL A 149 4.28 -3.56 -7.64
CA VAL A 149 5.20 -3.25 -6.54
C VAL A 149 6.52 -2.77 -7.13
N VAL A 150 6.84 -1.50 -6.92
CA VAL A 150 7.98 -0.85 -7.56
C VAL A 150 8.97 -0.35 -6.51
N SER A 151 10.18 -0.90 -6.51
CA SER A 151 11.25 -0.44 -5.61
C SER A 151 11.61 1.03 -5.87
N VAL A 152 11.75 1.80 -4.79
CA VAL A 152 12.26 3.19 -4.84
C VAL A 152 13.76 3.27 -4.53
N VAL A 153 14.42 2.14 -4.31
CA VAL A 153 15.84 2.08 -3.97
C VAL A 153 16.66 2.31 -5.24
N GLU A 154 17.34 3.46 -5.31
CA GLU A 154 18.16 3.83 -6.48
C GLU A 154 19.48 3.05 -6.48
N ASP A 155 20.19 3.04 -5.35
CA ASP A 155 21.49 2.38 -5.17
C ASP A 155 21.34 1.17 -4.22
N PRO A 156 20.94 0.00 -4.74
CA PRO A 156 20.69 -1.17 -3.89
C PRO A 156 21.99 -1.73 -3.29
N THR A 157 21.89 -2.24 -2.07
CA THR A 157 22.98 -2.91 -1.37
C THR A 157 23.18 -4.34 -1.88
N ASP A 158 24.23 -5.00 -1.39
CA ASP A 158 24.40 -6.46 -1.54
C ASP A 158 23.68 -7.28 -0.45
N GLY A 159 22.84 -6.62 0.36
CA GLY A 159 22.12 -7.17 1.49
C GLY A 159 22.70 -6.80 2.85
N TYR A 160 23.84 -6.14 2.87
CA TYR A 160 24.61 -5.85 4.07
C TYR A 160 25.07 -4.39 4.14
N ASP A 161 25.20 -3.87 5.35
CA ASP A 161 25.81 -2.57 5.64
C ASP A 161 27.23 -2.81 6.19
N PRO A 162 28.29 -2.35 5.51
CA PRO A 162 29.68 -2.57 5.95
C PRO A 162 30.02 -1.86 7.27
N SER A 163 29.19 -0.95 7.76
CA SER A 163 29.38 -0.29 9.04
C SER A 163 28.92 -1.13 10.24
N ILE A 164 28.19 -2.23 10.01
CA ILE A 164 27.63 -3.11 11.04
C ILE A 164 28.61 -4.24 11.37
N ASP A 165 28.83 -4.48 12.65
CA ASP A 165 29.51 -5.68 13.15
C ASP A 165 28.50 -6.85 13.21
N TYR A 166 28.40 -7.59 12.11
CA TYR A 166 27.49 -8.74 12.01
C TYR A 166 27.88 -9.90 12.93
N ASP A 167 29.14 -10.04 13.28
CA ASP A 167 29.57 -11.08 14.23
C ASP A 167 28.99 -10.83 15.62
N ALA A 168 28.85 -9.55 16.00
CA ALA A 168 28.22 -9.15 17.26
C ALA A 168 26.68 -9.39 17.26
N LEU A 169 26.06 -9.47 16.08
CA LEU A 169 24.64 -9.71 15.94
C LEU A 169 24.27 -11.21 15.76
N ASN A 170 25.28 -12.09 15.70
CA ASN A 170 25.03 -13.52 15.55
C ASN A 170 24.24 -14.08 16.75
N GLY A 171 23.08 -14.66 16.45
CA GLY A 171 22.12 -15.16 17.44
C GLY A 171 21.05 -14.15 17.87
N GLU A 172 21.15 -12.90 17.44
CA GLU A 172 20.11 -11.88 17.67
C GLU A 172 18.85 -12.13 16.84
N THR A 173 17.74 -11.59 17.32
CA THR A 173 16.48 -11.60 16.61
C THR A 173 16.02 -10.16 16.36
N VAL A 174 15.60 -9.88 15.13
CA VAL A 174 14.83 -8.67 14.78
C VAL A 174 13.42 -9.08 14.39
N SER A 175 12.41 -8.43 14.96
CA SER A 175 11.01 -8.70 14.66
C SER A 175 10.41 -7.63 13.75
N CYS A 176 9.53 -8.04 12.83
CA CYS A 176 8.85 -7.14 11.92
C CYS A 176 7.39 -7.56 11.74
N ALA A 177 6.47 -6.66 12.07
CA ALA A 177 5.05 -6.83 11.81
C ALA A 177 4.70 -6.33 10.39
N ALA A 178 4.01 -7.13 9.63
CA ALA A 178 3.74 -6.84 8.22
C ALA A 178 2.41 -7.42 7.74
N THR A 179 1.88 -6.87 6.65
CA THR A 179 0.73 -7.47 5.94
C THR A 179 1.20 -8.60 5.01
N PRO A 180 0.33 -9.59 4.67
CA PRO A 180 0.72 -10.81 3.97
C PRO A 180 1.50 -10.56 2.68
N ALA A 181 0.86 -9.99 1.68
CA ALA A 181 1.46 -9.67 0.38
C ALA A 181 1.40 -8.16 0.11
N PRO A 182 2.42 -7.56 -0.45
CA PRO A 182 3.73 -8.14 -0.80
C PRO A 182 4.71 -8.17 0.38
N HIS A 183 4.37 -7.57 1.54
CA HIS A 183 5.29 -7.19 2.61
C HIS A 183 5.94 -8.41 3.28
N CYS A 184 5.14 -9.40 3.76
CA CYS A 184 5.71 -10.62 4.34
C CYS A 184 6.53 -11.42 3.32
N GLU A 185 6.10 -11.45 2.04
CA GLU A 185 6.84 -12.16 0.99
C GLU A 185 8.19 -11.51 0.70
N ILE A 186 8.27 -10.16 0.72
CA ILE A 186 9.53 -9.41 0.64
C ILE A 186 10.42 -9.69 1.85
N LEU A 187 9.84 -9.72 3.05
CA LEU A 187 10.57 -10.02 4.29
C LEU A 187 11.13 -11.45 4.29
N GLU A 188 10.50 -12.42 3.64
CA GLU A 188 11.06 -13.77 3.50
C GLU A 188 12.38 -13.78 2.69
N VAL A 189 12.54 -12.87 1.72
CA VAL A 189 13.84 -12.67 1.05
C VAL A 189 14.86 -12.10 2.04
N CYS A 190 14.50 -11.09 2.83
CA CYS A 190 15.36 -10.51 3.85
C CYS A 190 15.77 -11.54 4.91
N LYS A 191 14.86 -12.44 5.28
CA LYS A 191 15.11 -13.51 6.24
C LYS A 191 16.26 -14.42 5.83
N GLN A 192 16.38 -14.75 4.54
CA GLN A 192 17.50 -15.53 4.02
C GLN A 192 18.81 -14.74 4.11
N ILE A 193 18.81 -13.46 3.72
CA ILE A 193 19.98 -12.57 3.78
C ILE A 193 20.49 -12.44 5.21
N LEU A 194 19.60 -12.23 6.18
CA LEU A 194 19.94 -12.07 7.59
C LEU A 194 20.41 -13.40 8.22
N ALA A 195 19.80 -14.53 7.83
CA ALA A 195 20.20 -15.86 8.31
C ALA A 195 21.64 -16.22 7.96
N ASP A 196 22.16 -15.75 6.82
CA ASP A 196 23.57 -15.94 6.42
C ASP A 196 24.56 -15.27 7.39
N LYS A 197 24.07 -14.31 8.20
CA LYS A 197 24.80 -13.63 9.29
C LYS A 197 24.41 -14.12 10.69
N GLY A 198 23.61 -15.18 10.77
CA GLY A 198 23.14 -15.74 12.03
C GLY A 198 22.10 -14.90 12.74
N ILE A 199 21.47 -13.94 12.05
CA ILE A 199 20.39 -13.11 12.58
C ILE A 199 19.04 -13.76 12.21
N THR A 200 18.14 -13.87 13.18
CA THR A 200 16.78 -14.35 12.95
C THR A 200 15.86 -13.16 12.64
N LEU A 201 15.14 -13.21 11.51
CA LEU A 201 14.03 -12.31 11.26
C LEU A 201 12.73 -13.00 11.67
N ASP A 202 12.07 -12.47 12.71
CA ASP A 202 10.75 -12.90 13.17
C ASP A 202 9.68 -12.08 12.46
N ILE A 203 9.02 -12.70 11.47
CA ILE A 203 7.98 -12.06 10.67
C ILE A 203 6.63 -12.33 11.33
N GLN A 204 5.93 -11.26 11.75
CA GLN A 204 4.62 -11.31 12.37
C GLN A 204 3.58 -10.78 11.40
N GLU A 205 2.70 -11.66 10.91
CA GLU A 205 1.70 -11.33 9.90
C GLU A 205 0.41 -10.80 10.54
N TYR A 206 -0.10 -9.68 10.01
CA TYR A 206 -1.35 -9.04 10.41
C TYR A 206 -2.13 -8.57 9.18
N ASP A 207 -3.46 -8.76 9.20
CA ASP A 207 -4.35 -8.39 8.09
C ASP A 207 -4.83 -6.94 8.12
N ASP A 208 -4.57 -6.19 9.20
CA ASP A 208 -5.03 -4.82 9.39
C ASP A 208 -3.87 -3.80 9.44
N TYR A 209 -4.23 -2.50 9.37
CA TYR A 209 -3.26 -1.40 9.40
C TYR A 209 -3.05 -0.76 10.79
N VAL A 210 -3.71 -1.24 11.84
CA VAL A 210 -3.65 -0.64 13.18
C VAL A 210 -2.72 -1.40 14.11
N ILE A 211 -2.86 -2.72 14.16
CA ILE A 211 -2.09 -3.58 15.08
C ILE A 211 -0.58 -3.44 14.86
N PRO A 212 -0.04 -3.45 13.61
CA PRO A 212 1.41 -3.35 13.41
C PRO A 212 2.03 -2.08 14.01
N ASN A 213 1.33 -0.95 13.98
CA ASN A 213 1.80 0.28 14.63
C ASN A 213 1.70 0.21 16.15
N THR A 214 0.61 -0.34 16.66
CA THR A 214 0.37 -0.45 18.10
C THR A 214 1.42 -1.30 18.81
N ILE A 215 1.75 -2.46 18.24
CA ILE A 215 2.72 -3.38 18.88
C ILE A 215 4.16 -2.88 18.79
N VAL A 216 4.51 -2.08 17.80
CA VAL A 216 5.82 -1.41 17.73
C VAL A 216 5.89 -0.26 18.75
N GLU A 217 4.83 0.56 18.87
CA GLU A 217 4.75 1.60 19.89
C GLU A 217 4.87 1.01 21.32
N ASP A 218 4.22 -0.14 21.56
CA ASP A 218 4.24 -0.83 22.84
C ASP A 218 5.55 -1.60 23.11
N GLY A 219 6.48 -1.63 22.16
CA GLY A 219 7.75 -2.36 22.26
C GLY A 219 7.62 -3.89 22.23
N GLN A 220 6.52 -4.40 21.69
CA GLN A 220 6.28 -5.84 21.52
C GLN A 220 6.86 -6.38 20.20
N CYS A 221 7.12 -5.50 19.26
CA CYS A 221 7.78 -5.77 17.98
C CYS A 221 8.80 -4.67 17.71
N ASP A 222 9.94 -5.00 17.11
CA ASP A 222 11.01 -4.03 16.85
C ASP A 222 10.62 -3.06 15.72
N THR A 223 9.99 -3.57 14.67
CA THR A 223 9.70 -2.83 13.45
C THR A 223 8.36 -3.21 12.85
N ASN A 224 7.84 -2.39 11.93
CA ASN A 224 6.79 -2.81 11.02
C ASN A 224 7.07 -2.38 9.57
N TYR A 225 6.46 -3.11 8.64
CA TYR A 225 6.57 -2.87 7.21
C TYR A 225 5.24 -3.20 6.54
N PHE A 226 4.38 -2.18 6.33
CA PHE A 226 3.04 -2.37 5.76
C PHE A 226 2.42 -1.06 5.25
N GLN A 227 3.01 0.10 5.59
CA GLN A 227 2.39 1.41 5.48
C GLN A 227 3.22 2.37 4.64
N HIS A 228 2.55 3.34 4.03
CA HIS A 228 3.19 4.47 3.40
C HIS A 228 3.38 5.65 4.37
N GLN A 229 4.32 6.54 4.05
CA GLN A 229 4.68 7.67 4.91
C GLN A 229 3.47 8.55 5.33
N PRO A 230 2.54 8.97 4.45
CA PRO A 230 1.39 9.75 4.87
C PRO A 230 0.48 9.05 5.89
N TYR A 231 0.33 7.71 5.81
CA TYR A 231 -0.41 6.95 6.81
C TYR A 231 0.27 6.98 8.18
N LEU A 232 1.60 6.77 8.21
CA LEU A 232 2.40 6.86 9.43
C LEU A 232 2.25 8.22 10.11
N ASP A 233 2.39 9.31 9.33
CA ASP A 233 2.31 10.67 9.84
C ASP A 233 0.94 10.94 10.47
N ASN A 234 -0.14 10.56 9.78
CA ASN A 234 -1.51 10.69 10.27
C ASN A 234 -1.78 9.81 11.49
N PHE A 235 -1.28 8.56 11.50
CA PHE A 235 -1.43 7.65 12.62
C PHE A 235 -0.77 8.22 13.90
N ASN A 236 0.45 8.74 13.78
CA ASN A 236 1.14 9.38 14.89
C ASN A 236 0.35 10.58 15.44
N GLU A 237 -0.20 11.42 14.56
CA GLU A 237 -1.01 12.59 14.95
C GLU A 237 -2.30 12.16 15.66
N GLU A 238 -3.05 11.21 15.10
CA GLU A 238 -4.34 10.78 15.63
C GLU A 238 -4.22 9.95 16.91
N LYS A 239 -3.20 9.10 17.03
CA LYS A 239 -3.03 8.15 18.13
C LYS A 239 -2.03 8.63 19.18
N GLY A 240 -1.25 9.67 18.88
CA GLY A 240 -0.19 10.17 19.79
C GLY A 240 0.96 9.18 19.93
N THR A 241 1.26 8.43 18.86
CA THR A 241 2.37 7.47 18.81
C THR A 241 3.68 8.15 18.41
N HIS A 242 4.81 7.48 18.67
CA HIS A 242 6.17 7.98 18.45
C HIS A 242 6.92 7.03 17.51
N LEU A 243 6.33 6.81 16.34
CA LEU A 243 6.87 5.92 15.33
C LEU A 243 7.61 6.74 14.26
N VAL A 244 8.74 6.22 13.79
CA VAL A 244 9.57 6.89 12.78
C VAL A 244 9.91 5.93 11.65
N SER A 245 9.92 6.45 10.42
CA SER A 245 10.41 5.70 9.26
C SER A 245 11.93 5.71 9.24
N VAL A 246 12.53 4.54 8.97
CA VAL A 246 13.99 4.37 8.87
C VAL A 246 14.46 4.13 7.44
N ALA A 247 13.58 3.69 6.55
CA ALA A 247 13.88 3.49 5.13
C ALA A 247 12.63 3.51 4.27
N GLY A 248 12.70 4.15 3.11
CA GLY A 248 11.73 3.99 2.02
C GLY A 248 12.11 2.78 1.15
N ILE A 249 11.14 1.94 0.81
CA ILE A 249 11.41 0.66 0.16
C ILE A 249 10.76 0.58 -1.22
N HIS A 250 9.44 0.77 -1.32
CA HIS A 250 8.70 0.63 -2.57
C HIS A 250 7.44 1.47 -2.61
N VAL A 251 6.84 1.56 -3.78
CA VAL A 251 5.49 2.10 -3.98
C VAL A 251 4.58 1.01 -4.51
N GLU A 252 3.30 1.08 -4.13
CA GLU A 252 2.22 0.25 -4.62
C GLU A 252 1.13 1.16 -5.21
N PRO A 253 1.03 1.29 -6.55
CA PRO A 253 -0.03 2.08 -7.15
C PRO A 253 -1.42 1.54 -6.76
N MET A 254 -2.28 2.40 -6.24
CA MET A 254 -3.67 2.05 -5.92
C MET A 254 -4.49 1.91 -7.19
N GLY A 255 -5.45 0.99 -7.23
CA GLY A 255 -6.24 0.69 -8.41
C GLY A 255 -7.75 0.83 -8.23
N ILE A 256 -8.45 1.16 -9.32
CA ILE A 256 -9.92 1.06 -9.46
C ILE A 256 -10.24 -0.31 -10.06
N TYR A 257 -11.10 -1.05 -9.40
CA TYR A 257 -11.51 -2.39 -9.83
C TYR A 257 -13.02 -2.42 -10.14
N GLY A 258 -13.40 -3.19 -11.14
CA GLY A 258 -14.79 -3.39 -11.52
C GLY A 258 -15.47 -4.44 -10.64
N GLY A 259 -16.64 -4.10 -10.11
CA GLY A 259 -17.53 -5.01 -9.43
C GLY A 259 -18.67 -5.44 -10.35
N LYS A 260 -19.76 -4.67 -10.37
CA LYS A 260 -20.87 -4.86 -11.33
C LYS A 260 -20.54 -4.38 -12.74
N GLN A 261 -19.60 -3.44 -12.86
CA GLN A 261 -19.11 -2.91 -14.12
C GLN A 261 -17.79 -3.59 -14.50
N SER A 262 -17.56 -3.81 -15.79
CA SER A 262 -16.34 -4.47 -16.29
C SER A 262 -15.32 -3.50 -16.90
N ASP A 263 -15.69 -2.24 -17.06
CA ASP A 263 -14.86 -1.19 -17.65
C ASP A 263 -15.33 0.20 -17.20
N LEU A 264 -14.62 1.25 -17.57
CA LEU A 264 -14.93 2.65 -17.21
C LEU A 264 -15.81 3.36 -18.26
N SER A 265 -16.23 2.72 -19.35
CA SER A 265 -17.06 3.34 -20.39
C SER A 265 -18.35 3.97 -19.83
N PRO A 266 -19.03 3.39 -18.82
CA PRO A 266 -20.21 4.00 -18.21
C PRO A 266 -19.94 5.32 -17.46
N ILE A 267 -18.66 5.62 -17.15
CA ILE A 267 -18.22 6.86 -16.50
C ILE A 267 -17.87 7.93 -17.53
N GLU A 268 -17.21 7.53 -18.62
CA GLU A 268 -16.68 8.44 -19.64
C GLU A 268 -17.78 9.08 -20.49
N GLY A 269 -18.91 8.43 -20.70
CA GLY A 269 -20.13 8.93 -21.35
C GLY A 269 -20.03 9.27 -22.80
#